data_4546e98a7b9a26ac3071fa8a8f1937de
#
_entry.id   4546e98a7b9a26ac3071fa8a8f1937de
#
_cell.length_a   1.000
_cell.length_b   1.000
_cell.length_c   1.000
_cell.angle_alpha   90.00
_cell.angle_beta   90.00
_cell.angle_gamma   90.00
#
_symmetry.space_group_name_H-M   'P 1'
#
loop_
_entity.id
_entity.type
_entity.pdbx_description
1 polymer ?
#
loop_
_entity_poly.entity_id
_entity_poly.type
_entity_poly.pdbx_seq_one_letter_code
_entity_poly.pdbx_strand_id
1 'polypeptide(L)'
;MEEDGGVSRNDQYRQLIADVRTAYQSGQRELKWCDECQEVNLWNYWQGHGHLDARIMLVGQDWGCPWDAGAAAVMRNIQAMNCGQSVSYICENENPTDRNLIELFHSIGFDILTDDSRLFFTNFVMGYRVKGTSGNFKKSWAMADAEYFRRLVEIIRPRILLCLGKDTLKSVLGCFDSTVSNKVSYNCVIESEKNPVVVSLSDGVPVYVFALAHCGVMGTLNRNRGSGDKLSLNRQKNDWAKVLPVFWSDPLLLNTYWEPSIKMLREIEASEEKRSWCKAYSVYAPQTDKQGLIRTFRQFMNDTYKNGVVIGNYREMMNRLNLDDQQVVKAESAWVDTLSLYGAVACLAYHFRRDHFCEGSLINDSVANGCVLRLMERIYKLLVAMP
;
A
#
# COMPACT_ATOMS: atom_id res chain seq x y z
N MET A 1 -6.63 -4.17 34.35
CA MET A 1 -6.52 -2.91 33.60
C MET A 1 -7.97 -2.52 33.30
N GLU A 2 -8.44 -1.52 34.02
CA GLU A 2 -9.79 -0.98 33.85
C GLU A 2 -9.88 -0.40 32.43
N GLU A 3 -10.87 -0.85 31.67
CA GLU A 3 -11.26 -0.24 30.41
C GLU A 3 -11.74 1.18 30.72
N ASP A 4 -10.92 2.14 30.33
CA ASP A 4 -11.29 3.55 30.31
C ASP A 4 -12.53 3.67 29.43
N GLY A 5 -13.64 4.20 29.95
CA GLY A 5 -14.99 4.24 29.34
C GLY A 5 -15.08 5.10 28.07
N GLY A 6 -14.06 5.04 27.22
CA GLY A 6 -13.98 5.72 25.92
C GLY A 6 -14.92 5.07 24.88
N VAL A 7 -15.54 5.89 24.05
CA VAL A 7 -16.35 5.45 22.91
C VAL A 7 -15.49 4.58 21.98
N SER A 8 -15.96 3.38 21.62
CA SER A 8 -15.19 2.47 20.76
C SER A 8 -14.90 3.10 19.39
N ARG A 9 -13.81 2.67 18.72
CA ARG A 9 -13.46 3.14 17.37
C ARG A 9 -14.60 2.87 16.37
N ASN A 10 -15.28 1.75 16.49
CA ASN A 10 -16.45 1.41 15.69
C ASN A 10 -17.61 2.40 15.92
N ASP A 11 -17.86 2.80 17.14
CA ASP A 11 -18.92 3.74 17.45
C ASP A 11 -18.57 5.15 16.98
N GLN A 12 -17.30 5.56 17.11
CA GLN A 12 -16.80 6.82 16.53
C GLN A 12 -16.97 6.85 15.00
N TYR A 13 -16.68 5.73 14.31
CA TYR A 13 -16.85 5.61 12.87
C TYR A 13 -18.33 5.67 12.47
N ARG A 14 -19.22 4.96 13.18
CA ARG A 14 -20.66 5.03 12.96
C ARG A 14 -21.22 6.43 13.18
N GLN A 15 -20.76 7.11 14.23
CA GLN A 15 -21.16 8.50 14.48
C GLN A 15 -20.68 9.43 13.36
N LEU A 16 -19.44 9.26 12.87
CA LEU A 16 -18.94 10.03 11.73
C LEU A 16 -19.83 9.85 10.49
N ILE A 17 -20.21 8.60 10.16
CA ILE A 17 -21.11 8.32 9.04
C ILE A 17 -22.45 9.05 9.21
N ALA A 18 -23.05 9.00 10.41
CA ALA A 18 -24.31 9.67 10.71
C ALA A 18 -24.20 11.19 10.54
N ASP A 19 -23.10 11.79 11.00
CA ASP A 19 -22.84 13.22 10.88
C ASP A 19 -22.68 13.66 9.42
N VAL A 20 -21.90 12.92 8.62
CA VAL A 20 -21.71 13.15 7.18
C VAL A 20 -23.06 13.05 6.45
N ARG A 21 -23.79 11.96 6.68
CA ARG A 21 -25.12 11.74 6.10
C ARG A 21 -26.05 12.91 6.38
N THR A 22 -26.15 13.34 7.63
CA THR A 22 -26.99 14.47 8.05
C THR A 22 -26.58 15.76 7.32
N ALA A 23 -25.28 16.03 7.22
CA ALA A 23 -24.79 17.22 6.53
C ALA A 23 -25.15 17.23 5.04
N TYR A 24 -25.11 16.08 4.38
CA TYR A 24 -25.50 15.98 2.96
C TYR A 24 -27.01 16.02 2.75
N GLN A 25 -27.79 15.45 3.65
CA GLN A 25 -29.26 15.47 3.59
C GLN A 25 -29.87 16.82 3.96
N SER A 26 -29.11 17.74 4.59
CA SER A 26 -29.58 19.10 4.92
C SER A 26 -29.95 19.98 3.71
N GLY A 27 -29.62 19.53 2.49
CA GLY A 27 -29.91 20.24 1.25
C GLY A 27 -28.98 21.44 0.95
N GLN A 28 -28.00 21.71 1.79
CA GLN A 28 -27.05 22.83 1.62
C GLN A 28 -25.84 22.47 0.74
N ARG A 29 -25.70 21.19 0.39
CA ARG A 29 -24.56 20.69 -0.38
C ARG A 29 -24.93 20.43 -1.83
N GLU A 30 -24.00 20.73 -2.75
CA GLU A 30 -24.18 20.46 -4.18
C GLU A 30 -24.14 18.95 -4.51
N LEU A 31 -23.34 18.21 -3.75
CA LEU A 31 -23.24 16.76 -3.87
C LEU A 31 -24.32 16.10 -3.00
N LYS A 32 -24.59 14.84 -3.24
CA LYS A 32 -25.62 14.08 -2.52
C LYS A 32 -25.05 12.91 -1.76
N TRP A 33 -25.75 12.51 -0.73
CA TRP A 33 -25.57 11.21 -0.09
C TRP A 33 -26.29 10.13 -0.90
N CYS A 34 -25.70 8.95 -0.99
CA CYS A 34 -26.34 7.79 -1.61
C CYS A 34 -26.98 6.94 -0.51
N ASP A 35 -28.31 6.98 -0.40
CA ASP A 35 -29.02 6.22 0.64
C ASP A 35 -28.93 4.70 0.43
N GLU A 36 -28.78 4.27 -0.83
CA GLU A 36 -28.56 2.86 -1.19
C GLU A 36 -27.17 2.34 -0.78
N CYS A 37 -26.26 3.25 -0.43
CA CYS A 37 -24.89 2.90 -0.03
C CYS A 37 -24.72 2.73 1.48
N GLN A 38 -25.71 2.28 2.21
CA GLN A 38 -25.72 2.25 3.68
C GLN A 38 -24.58 1.44 4.28
N GLU A 39 -24.25 0.29 3.68
CA GLU A 39 -23.21 -0.61 4.19
C GLU A 39 -21.80 -0.24 3.74
N VAL A 40 -21.66 0.54 2.66
CA VAL A 40 -20.33 0.92 2.13
C VAL A 40 -19.85 2.27 2.61
N ASN A 41 -20.76 3.16 3.01
CA ASN A 41 -20.51 4.41 3.72
C ASN A 41 -19.29 5.20 3.22
N LEU A 42 -18.26 5.42 4.08
CA LEU A 42 -17.12 6.28 3.79
C LEU A 42 -15.95 5.56 3.09
N TRP A 43 -15.94 4.25 3.01
CA TRP A 43 -14.91 3.52 2.30
C TRP A 43 -15.32 3.21 0.85
N ASN A 44 -14.31 2.98 0.02
CA ASN A 44 -14.54 2.77 -1.41
C ASN A 44 -15.25 1.44 -1.65
N TYR A 45 -16.50 1.52 -2.04
CA TYR A 45 -17.35 0.38 -2.29
C TYR A 45 -16.88 -0.50 -3.45
N TRP A 46 -16.11 0.00 -4.41
CA TRP A 46 -15.69 -0.81 -5.55
C TRP A 46 -14.43 -1.64 -5.31
N GLN A 47 -13.59 -1.36 -4.35
CA GLN A 47 -12.50 -2.24 -3.94
C GLN A 47 -12.82 -3.13 -2.74
N GLY A 48 -13.91 -2.88 -2.05
CA GLY A 48 -14.27 -3.64 -0.87
C GLY A 48 -13.34 -3.47 0.33
N HIS A 49 -12.41 -2.53 0.29
CA HIS A 49 -11.42 -2.30 1.35
C HIS A 49 -11.86 -1.18 2.28
N GLY A 50 -12.30 -1.55 3.49
CA GLY A 50 -12.80 -0.60 4.49
C GLY A 50 -12.46 -1.00 5.92
N HIS A 51 -11.22 -1.43 6.17
CA HIS A 51 -10.81 -1.93 7.47
C HIS A 51 -10.39 -0.81 8.42
N LEU A 52 -10.98 -0.76 9.62
CA LEU A 52 -10.66 0.29 10.62
C LEU A 52 -9.24 0.18 11.18
N ASP A 53 -8.60 -0.98 11.07
CA ASP A 53 -7.20 -1.20 11.46
C ASP A 53 -6.20 -1.00 10.32
N ALA A 54 -6.66 -0.40 9.21
CA ALA A 54 -5.86 -0.20 8.03
C ALA A 54 -4.61 0.65 8.31
N ARG A 55 -3.47 0.19 7.77
CA ARG A 55 -2.18 0.89 7.86
C ARG A 55 -1.95 1.81 6.65
N ILE A 56 -2.66 1.55 5.55
CA ILE A 56 -2.59 2.30 4.30
C ILE A 56 -3.99 2.76 3.93
N MET A 57 -4.17 4.06 3.73
CA MET A 57 -5.42 4.63 3.23
C MET A 57 -5.19 5.21 1.84
N LEU A 58 -5.91 4.70 0.84
CA LEU A 58 -5.98 5.28 -0.49
C LEU A 58 -7.05 6.38 -0.51
N VAL A 59 -6.66 7.55 -0.99
CA VAL A 59 -7.53 8.72 -1.03
C VAL A 59 -7.68 9.20 -2.47
N GLY A 60 -8.87 9.03 -3.03
CA GLY A 60 -9.29 9.64 -4.28
C GLY A 60 -9.87 11.04 -4.05
N GLN A 61 -10.44 11.62 -5.09
CA GLN A 61 -10.90 13.00 -5.09
C GLN A 61 -12.34 13.12 -4.59
N ASP A 62 -13.27 12.50 -5.31
CA ASP A 62 -14.71 12.54 -5.05
C ASP A 62 -15.41 11.35 -5.73
N TRP A 63 -16.64 11.10 -5.34
CA TRP A 63 -17.43 10.00 -5.86
C TRP A 63 -18.16 10.38 -7.15
N GLY A 64 -18.09 9.51 -8.17
CA GLY A 64 -18.89 9.59 -9.37
C GLY A 64 -20.39 9.42 -9.07
N CYS A 65 -21.26 9.76 -10.02
CA CYS A 65 -22.69 9.57 -9.90
C CYS A 65 -23.04 8.06 -9.96
N PRO A 66 -23.54 7.44 -8.90
CA PRO A 66 -23.87 6.01 -8.90
C PRO A 66 -25.17 5.71 -9.65
N TRP A 67 -25.97 6.74 -9.98
CA TRP A 67 -27.23 6.60 -10.70
C TRP A 67 -27.10 6.75 -12.22
N ASP A 68 -25.91 7.07 -12.74
CA ASP A 68 -25.69 7.13 -14.18
C ASP A 68 -25.71 5.72 -14.79
N ALA A 69 -26.21 5.62 -16.02
CA ALA A 69 -26.31 4.35 -16.75
C ALA A 69 -24.94 3.64 -16.86
N GLY A 70 -23.84 4.40 -16.98
CA GLY A 70 -22.47 3.88 -16.98
C GLY A 70 -22.00 3.34 -15.62
N ALA A 71 -22.74 3.58 -14.54
CA ALA A 71 -22.44 3.12 -13.20
C ALA A 71 -23.37 1.97 -12.73
N ALA A 72 -24.16 1.38 -13.60
CA ALA A 72 -25.12 0.34 -13.22
C ALA A 72 -24.47 -0.88 -12.55
N ALA A 73 -23.25 -1.24 -12.95
CA ALA A 73 -22.48 -2.31 -12.30
C ALA A 73 -22.12 -1.93 -10.86
N VAL A 74 -21.75 -0.68 -10.62
CA VAL A 74 -21.46 -0.11 -9.31
C VAL A 74 -22.66 -0.25 -8.39
N MET A 75 -23.83 0.18 -8.85
CA MET A 75 -25.05 0.11 -8.05
C MET A 75 -25.45 -1.34 -7.71
N ARG A 76 -25.30 -2.29 -8.67
CA ARG A 76 -25.53 -3.71 -8.38
C ARG A 76 -24.61 -4.22 -7.28
N ASN A 77 -23.33 -3.83 -7.31
CA ASN A 77 -22.38 -4.25 -6.27
C ASN A 77 -22.73 -3.64 -4.91
N ILE A 78 -23.09 -2.35 -4.86
CA ILE A 78 -23.56 -1.69 -3.64
C ILE A 78 -24.77 -2.45 -3.04
N GLN A 79 -25.75 -2.78 -3.87
CA GLN A 79 -26.93 -3.53 -3.43
C GLN A 79 -26.57 -4.92 -2.92
N ALA A 80 -25.65 -5.63 -3.59
CA ALA A 80 -25.19 -6.94 -3.14
C ALA A 80 -24.46 -6.85 -1.78
N MET A 81 -23.59 -5.84 -1.59
CA MET A 81 -22.90 -5.61 -0.32
C MET A 81 -23.89 -5.24 0.80
N ASN A 82 -24.90 -4.42 0.52
CA ASN A 82 -25.96 -4.12 1.47
C ASN A 82 -26.75 -5.37 1.91
N CYS A 83 -26.76 -6.41 1.07
CA CYS A 83 -27.32 -7.72 1.39
C CYS A 83 -26.32 -8.68 2.05
N GLY A 84 -25.14 -8.21 2.45
CA GLY A 84 -24.09 -9.03 3.07
C GLY A 84 -23.38 -9.99 2.12
N GLN A 85 -23.50 -9.78 0.81
CA GLN A 85 -22.79 -10.57 -0.17
C GLN A 85 -21.34 -10.09 -0.33
N SER A 86 -20.38 -11.01 -0.40
CA SER A 86 -19.03 -10.69 -0.81
C SER A 86 -19.02 -10.41 -2.31
N VAL A 87 -18.63 -9.22 -2.70
CA VAL A 87 -18.55 -8.81 -4.10
C VAL A 87 -17.09 -8.63 -4.48
N SER A 88 -16.63 -9.38 -5.48
CA SER A 88 -15.40 -9.04 -6.18
C SER A 88 -15.68 -7.81 -7.04
N TYR A 89 -15.21 -6.68 -6.59
CA TYR A 89 -15.68 -5.40 -7.09
C TYR A 89 -14.98 -4.93 -8.34
N ILE A 90 -13.68 -5.17 -8.44
CA ILE A 90 -12.91 -4.82 -9.64
C ILE A 90 -13.30 -5.83 -10.70
N CYS A 91 -14.49 -5.62 -11.24
CA CYS A 91 -14.98 -6.43 -12.34
C CYS A 91 -14.05 -6.28 -13.52
N GLU A 92 -13.18 -7.26 -13.68
CA GLU A 92 -12.98 -7.85 -14.98
C GLU A 92 -12.67 -6.84 -16.10
N ASN A 93 -11.63 -6.02 -15.88
CA ASN A 93 -10.90 -5.40 -17.01
C ASN A 93 -11.57 -4.31 -17.86
N GLU A 94 -12.77 -3.88 -17.58
CA GLU A 94 -13.44 -2.90 -18.44
C GLU A 94 -13.02 -1.45 -18.15
N ASN A 95 -12.71 -1.14 -16.88
CA ASN A 95 -12.32 0.22 -16.50
C ASN A 95 -10.78 0.37 -16.43
N PRO A 96 -10.18 1.23 -17.27
CA PRO A 96 -8.74 1.48 -17.23
C PRO A 96 -8.22 1.96 -15.86
N THR A 97 -9.03 2.66 -15.07
CA THR A 97 -8.66 3.11 -13.72
C THR A 97 -8.44 1.94 -12.81
N ASP A 98 -9.34 0.96 -12.83
CA ASP A 98 -9.29 -0.21 -11.96
C ASP A 98 -8.13 -1.13 -12.34
N ARG A 99 -7.94 -1.39 -13.64
CA ARG A 99 -6.78 -2.17 -14.14
C ARG A 99 -5.46 -1.56 -13.69
N ASN A 100 -5.31 -0.26 -13.87
CA ASN A 100 -4.09 0.43 -13.48
C ASN A 100 -3.90 0.40 -11.96
N LEU A 101 -4.98 0.53 -11.19
CA LEU A 101 -4.91 0.47 -9.72
C LEU A 101 -4.46 -0.91 -9.23
N ILE A 102 -5.02 -1.99 -9.80
CA ILE A 102 -4.58 -3.37 -9.52
C ILE A 102 -3.09 -3.51 -9.81
N GLU A 103 -2.65 -3.07 -10.99
CA GLU A 103 -1.26 -3.21 -11.41
C GLU A 103 -0.30 -2.39 -10.53
N LEU A 104 -0.71 -1.19 -10.10
CA LEU A 104 0.07 -0.34 -9.21
C LEU A 104 0.18 -0.94 -7.80
N PHE A 105 -0.89 -1.42 -7.20
CA PHE A 105 -0.83 -2.12 -5.92
C PHE A 105 -0.03 -3.41 -6.01
N HIS A 106 -0.23 -4.19 -7.09
CA HIS A 106 0.55 -5.40 -7.32
C HIS A 106 2.05 -5.11 -7.43
N SER A 107 2.44 -3.96 -8.01
CA SER A 107 3.85 -3.56 -8.10
C SER A 107 4.51 -3.34 -6.74
N ILE A 108 3.74 -3.07 -5.70
CA ILE A 108 4.20 -2.91 -4.32
C ILE A 108 3.80 -4.09 -3.40
N GLY A 109 3.39 -5.22 -4.00
CA GLY A 109 3.15 -6.48 -3.28
C GLY A 109 1.78 -6.61 -2.62
N PHE A 110 0.79 -5.78 -2.99
CA PHE A 110 -0.58 -5.90 -2.50
C PHE A 110 -1.50 -6.44 -3.60
N ASP A 111 -2.28 -7.46 -3.27
CA ASP A 111 -3.35 -7.95 -4.11
C ASP A 111 -4.69 -7.38 -3.63
N ILE A 112 -5.16 -6.32 -4.30
CA ILE A 112 -6.41 -5.66 -3.93
C ILE A 112 -7.67 -6.37 -4.42
N LEU A 113 -7.52 -7.49 -5.12
CA LEU A 113 -8.65 -8.38 -5.48
C LEU A 113 -9.05 -9.29 -4.32
N THR A 114 -8.19 -9.42 -3.32
CA THR A 114 -8.46 -10.17 -2.09
C THR A 114 -8.73 -9.22 -0.93
N ASP A 115 -9.43 -9.70 0.10
CA ASP A 115 -9.64 -8.93 1.32
C ASP A 115 -8.31 -8.72 2.05
N ASP A 116 -7.95 -7.47 2.31
CA ASP A 116 -6.71 -7.10 2.98
C ASP A 116 -6.97 -6.08 4.09
N SER A 117 -6.89 -6.53 5.34
CA SER A 117 -7.12 -5.71 6.54
C SER A 117 -6.15 -4.52 6.69
N ARG A 118 -5.08 -4.47 5.89
CA ARG A 118 -4.12 -3.35 5.91
C ARG A 118 -4.60 -2.14 5.11
N LEU A 119 -5.71 -2.26 4.36
CA LEU A 119 -6.16 -1.27 3.39
C LEU A 119 -7.49 -0.61 3.78
N PHE A 120 -7.59 0.69 3.52
CA PHE A 120 -8.83 1.45 3.55
C PHE A 120 -8.87 2.38 2.33
N PHE A 121 -9.90 2.28 1.51
CA PHE A 121 -10.04 3.10 0.31
C PHE A 121 -11.20 4.09 0.47
N THR A 122 -10.93 5.35 0.18
CA THR A 122 -11.93 6.42 0.28
C THR A 122 -11.66 7.55 -0.72
N ASN A 123 -12.55 8.52 -0.73
CA ASN A 123 -12.33 9.81 -1.37
C ASN A 123 -12.28 10.92 -0.32
N PHE A 124 -11.60 12.02 -0.64
CA PHE A 124 -11.54 13.18 0.25
C PHE A 124 -12.92 13.81 0.42
N VAL A 125 -13.65 13.96 -0.69
CA VAL A 125 -15.03 14.46 -0.68
C VAL A 125 -15.99 13.29 -0.49
N MET A 126 -16.85 13.39 0.51
CA MET A 126 -17.67 12.28 1.01
C MET A 126 -18.97 12.07 0.22
N GLY A 127 -19.40 13.06 -0.55
CA GLY A 127 -20.66 13.00 -1.31
C GLY A 127 -20.47 12.59 -2.77
N TYR A 128 -21.56 12.13 -3.36
CA TYR A 128 -21.63 11.69 -4.75
C TYR A 128 -22.03 12.83 -5.68
N ARG A 129 -21.45 12.84 -6.89
CA ARG A 129 -21.89 13.75 -7.96
C ARG A 129 -23.34 13.46 -8.34
N VAL A 130 -24.08 14.53 -8.63
CA VAL A 130 -25.49 14.40 -9.09
C VAL A 130 -25.56 13.88 -10.51
N LYS A 131 -24.53 14.16 -11.33
CA LYS A 131 -24.41 13.72 -12.72
C LYS A 131 -22.96 13.47 -13.07
N GLY A 132 -22.72 12.49 -13.92
CA GLY A 132 -21.40 12.14 -14.44
C GLY A 132 -20.52 11.41 -13.44
N THR A 133 -19.62 10.60 -13.96
CA THR A 133 -18.64 9.84 -13.17
C THR A 133 -17.34 10.61 -12.98
N SER A 134 -17.17 11.76 -13.65
CA SER A 134 -15.97 12.60 -13.56
C SER A 134 -16.33 14.06 -13.82
N GLY A 135 -15.39 14.97 -13.58
CA GLY A 135 -15.56 16.39 -13.86
C GLY A 135 -14.64 17.25 -12.99
N ASN A 136 -14.81 18.58 -13.09
CA ASN A 136 -13.99 19.52 -12.33
C ASN A 136 -14.25 19.40 -10.82
N PHE A 137 -13.18 19.36 -10.07
CA PHE A 137 -13.20 19.41 -8.63
C PHE A 137 -13.45 20.84 -8.14
N LYS A 138 -14.32 21.00 -7.17
CA LYS A 138 -14.57 22.31 -6.55
C LYS A 138 -13.91 22.37 -5.18
N LYS A 139 -13.11 23.42 -4.96
CA LYS A 139 -12.46 23.67 -3.67
C LYS A 139 -13.49 23.80 -2.54
N SER A 140 -14.68 24.35 -2.84
CA SER A 140 -15.77 24.46 -1.86
C SER A 140 -16.23 23.09 -1.31
N TRP A 141 -16.23 22.04 -2.15
CA TRP A 141 -16.56 20.69 -1.70
C TRP A 141 -15.53 20.18 -0.69
N ALA A 142 -14.25 20.34 -1.02
CA ALA A 142 -13.17 19.94 -0.12
C ALA A 142 -13.21 20.71 1.21
N MET A 143 -13.43 22.00 1.17
CA MET A 143 -13.54 22.82 2.39
C MET A 143 -14.71 22.37 3.28
N ALA A 144 -15.82 21.97 2.67
CA ALA A 144 -16.99 21.51 3.39
C ALA A 144 -16.81 20.14 4.07
N ASP A 145 -15.91 19.29 3.52
CA ASP A 145 -15.68 17.94 4.04
C ASP A 145 -14.37 17.77 4.82
N ALA A 146 -13.53 18.82 4.88
CA ALA A 146 -12.20 18.74 5.49
C ALA A 146 -12.23 18.22 6.94
N GLU A 147 -13.21 18.66 7.75
CA GLU A 147 -13.35 18.22 9.14
C GLU A 147 -13.75 16.73 9.22
N TYR A 148 -14.66 16.27 8.35
CA TYR A 148 -15.07 14.88 8.33
C TYR A 148 -13.92 13.97 7.87
N PHE A 149 -13.17 14.38 6.86
CA PHE A 149 -12.00 13.64 6.41
C PHE A 149 -10.93 13.56 7.51
N ARG A 150 -10.65 14.66 8.21
CA ARG A 150 -9.73 14.67 9.34
C ARG A 150 -10.17 13.69 10.43
N ARG A 151 -11.46 13.73 10.83
CA ARG A 151 -12.03 12.78 11.81
C ARG A 151 -11.89 11.33 11.33
N LEU A 152 -12.12 11.06 10.04
CA LEU A 152 -11.91 9.73 9.47
C LEU A 152 -10.47 9.26 9.67
N VAL A 153 -9.49 10.11 9.36
CA VAL A 153 -8.07 9.76 9.53
C VAL A 153 -7.72 9.57 11.02
N GLU A 154 -8.27 10.39 11.93
CA GLU A 154 -8.08 10.24 13.38
C GLU A 154 -8.69 8.92 13.91
N ILE A 155 -9.78 8.44 13.33
CA ILE A 155 -10.43 7.17 13.70
C ILE A 155 -9.63 5.97 13.16
N ILE A 156 -9.28 5.96 11.86
CA ILE A 156 -8.57 4.87 11.20
C ILE A 156 -7.12 4.81 11.68
N ARG A 157 -6.47 5.98 11.87
CA ARG A 157 -5.05 6.12 12.26
C ARG A 157 -4.09 5.41 11.29
N PRO A 158 -4.24 5.61 9.98
CA PRO A 158 -3.35 4.99 9.02
C PRO A 158 -1.93 5.55 9.18
N ARG A 159 -0.92 4.73 8.95
CA ARG A 159 0.46 5.20 8.87
C ARG A 159 0.73 5.94 7.55
N ILE A 160 0.03 5.54 6.49
CA ILE A 160 0.27 5.99 5.12
C ILE A 160 -1.02 6.47 4.48
N LEU A 161 -0.99 7.68 3.89
CA LEU A 161 -2.02 8.21 3.02
C LEU A 161 -1.50 8.26 1.57
N LEU A 162 -2.17 7.59 0.65
CA LEU A 162 -1.88 7.58 -0.78
C LEU A 162 -2.82 8.55 -1.49
N CYS A 163 -2.37 9.77 -1.80
CA CYS A 163 -3.20 10.82 -2.39
C CYS A 163 -3.15 10.78 -3.92
N LEU A 164 -4.25 10.40 -4.56
CA LEU A 164 -4.38 10.31 -6.00
C LEU A 164 -4.65 11.70 -6.62
N GLY A 165 -3.60 12.36 -7.08
CA GLY A 165 -3.69 13.63 -7.79
C GLY A 165 -3.42 14.87 -6.92
N LYS A 166 -3.22 16.00 -7.62
CA LYS A 166 -2.81 17.28 -7.03
C LYS A 166 -3.84 17.85 -6.04
N ASP A 167 -5.11 17.82 -6.43
CA ASP A 167 -6.16 18.47 -5.63
C ASP A 167 -6.45 17.65 -4.37
N THR A 168 -6.40 16.33 -4.47
CA THR A 168 -6.47 15.41 -3.31
C THR A 168 -5.34 15.67 -2.33
N LEU A 169 -4.09 15.70 -2.81
CA LEU A 169 -2.93 15.99 -1.96
C LEU A 169 -3.10 17.32 -1.21
N LYS A 170 -3.45 18.39 -1.95
CA LYS A 170 -3.64 19.72 -1.35
C LYS A 170 -4.77 19.77 -0.33
N SER A 171 -5.85 19.06 -0.59
CA SER A 171 -6.99 18.97 0.33
C SER A 171 -6.60 18.23 1.61
N VAL A 172 -5.94 17.08 1.47
CA VAL A 172 -5.43 16.28 2.60
C VAL A 172 -4.46 17.12 3.45
N LEU A 173 -3.43 17.70 2.86
CA LEU A 173 -2.48 18.52 3.60
C LEU A 173 -3.16 19.72 4.26
N GLY A 174 -4.14 20.32 3.59
CA GLY A 174 -4.87 21.50 4.09
C GLY A 174 -5.71 21.23 5.33
N CYS A 175 -6.21 20.01 5.54
CA CYS A 175 -6.97 19.68 6.73
C CYS A 175 -6.10 19.37 7.96
N PHE A 176 -4.80 19.11 7.77
CA PHE A 176 -3.84 18.92 8.87
C PHE A 176 -3.04 20.20 9.14
N ASP A 177 -2.50 20.85 8.10
CA ASP A 177 -1.75 22.08 8.21
C ASP A 177 -1.87 22.92 6.92
N SER A 178 -2.64 24.00 6.99
CA SER A 178 -2.84 24.92 5.88
C SER A 178 -1.54 25.59 5.41
N THR A 179 -0.57 25.78 6.29
CA THR A 179 0.73 26.38 5.95
C THR A 179 1.59 25.44 5.11
N VAL A 180 1.55 24.16 5.42
CA VAL A 180 2.21 23.09 4.65
C VAL A 180 1.56 22.98 3.28
N SER A 181 0.22 22.91 3.22
CA SER A 181 -0.53 22.82 1.96
C SER A 181 -0.19 23.93 0.97
N ASN A 182 -0.02 25.18 1.46
CA ASN A 182 0.30 26.32 0.61
C ASN A 182 1.74 26.30 0.08
N LYS A 183 2.68 25.75 0.83
CA LYS A 183 4.11 25.70 0.47
C LYS A 183 4.46 24.50 -0.42
N VAL A 184 3.67 23.44 -0.37
CA VAL A 184 3.95 22.18 -1.07
C VAL A 184 3.53 22.27 -2.53
N SER A 185 4.48 22.05 -3.45
CA SER A 185 4.21 21.86 -4.87
C SER A 185 4.04 20.37 -5.17
N TYR A 186 2.90 19.98 -5.73
CA TYR A 186 2.65 18.58 -6.12
C TYR A 186 3.75 18.00 -7.01
N ASN A 187 4.18 18.76 -8.03
CA ASN A 187 5.21 18.30 -8.95
C ASN A 187 6.57 18.11 -8.24
N CYS A 188 6.91 19.01 -7.32
CA CYS A 188 8.14 18.87 -6.54
C CYS A 188 8.09 17.65 -5.62
N VAL A 189 6.94 17.39 -5.00
CA VAL A 189 6.79 16.24 -4.08
C VAL A 189 6.84 14.92 -4.84
N ILE A 190 6.07 14.78 -5.93
CA ILE A 190 6.01 13.49 -6.66
C ILE A 190 7.35 13.14 -7.31
N GLU A 191 8.14 14.13 -7.76
CA GLU A 191 9.48 13.89 -8.31
C GLU A 191 10.55 13.70 -7.23
N SER A 192 10.31 14.18 -6.00
CA SER A 192 11.28 14.12 -4.92
C SER A 192 11.49 12.69 -4.43
N GLU A 193 12.74 12.36 -4.12
CA GLU A 193 13.06 11.18 -3.30
C GLU A 193 12.55 11.32 -1.85
N LYS A 194 12.27 12.57 -1.42
CA LYS A 194 11.70 12.89 -0.11
C LYS A 194 10.16 12.89 -0.09
N ASN A 195 9.47 12.37 -1.12
CA ASN A 195 8.09 11.96 -0.98
C ASN A 195 8.10 10.82 0.06
N PRO A 196 7.47 10.91 1.22
CA PRO A 196 6.24 11.63 1.55
C PRO A 196 6.40 13.02 2.21
N VAL A 197 5.28 13.73 2.32
CA VAL A 197 5.10 14.83 3.27
C VAL A 197 4.59 14.23 4.59
N VAL A 198 5.16 14.65 5.72
CA VAL A 198 4.72 14.15 7.03
C VAL A 198 3.76 15.17 7.66
N VAL A 199 2.62 14.67 8.12
CA VAL A 199 1.66 15.39 8.96
C VAL A 199 1.49 14.66 10.29
N SER A 200 0.86 15.29 11.29
CA SER A 200 0.63 14.64 12.59
C SER A 200 -0.86 14.57 12.91
N LEU A 201 -1.25 13.47 13.53
CA LEU A 201 -2.55 13.35 14.20
C LEU A 201 -2.62 14.27 15.42
N SER A 202 -3.79 14.40 16.02
CA SER A 202 -4.02 15.25 17.18
C SER A 202 -3.15 14.92 18.39
N ASP A 203 -2.74 13.67 18.54
CA ASP A 203 -1.83 13.17 19.59
C ASP A 203 -0.35 13.16 19.18
N GLY A 204 -0.01 13.76 18.03
CA GLY A 204 1.37 13.87 17.54
C GLY A 204 1.88 12.66 16.74
N VAL A 205 1.08 11.61 16.57
CA VAL A 205 1.48 10.45 15.77
C VAL A 205 1.67 10.85 14.29
N PRO A 206 2.84 10.53 13.68
CA PRO A 206 3.11 10.93 12.30
C PRO A 206 2.31 10.09 11.30
N VAL A 207 1.83 10.76 10.26
CA VAL A 207 1.19 10.15 9.09
C VAL A 207 1.94 10.59 7.84
N TYR A 208 2.30 9.63 7.01
CA TYR A 208 3.11 9.83 5.81
C TYR A 208 2.22 9.98 4.59
N VAL A 209 2.16 11.17 4.02
CA VAL A 209 1.27 11.54 2.91
C VAL A 209 2.03 11.51 1.59
N PHE A 210 1.71 10.55 0.74
CA PHE A 210 2.34 10.37 -0.58
C PHE A 210 1.55 11.07 -1.68
N ALA A 211 2.26 11.85 -2.51
CA ALA A 211 1.73 12.38 -3.76
C ALA A 211 1.85 11.33 -4.86
N LEU A 212 0.73 10.88 -5.39
CA LEU A 212 0.67 9.90 -6.49
C LEU A 212 -0.15 10.45 -7.64
N ALA A 213 0.18 10.06 -8.88
CA ALA A 213 -0.68 10.37 -10.01
C ALA A 213 -1.97 9.55 -9.96
N HIS A 214 -3.08 10.15 -10.40
CA HIS A 214 -4.34 9.41 -10.53
C HIS A 214 -4.15 8.20 -11.46
N CYS A 215 -4.69 7.04 -11.09
CA CYS A 215 -4.51 5.79 -11.84
C CYS A 215 -5.33 5.73 -13.14
N GLY A 216 -6.30 6.62 -13.37
CA GLY A 216 -7.03 6.71 -14.62
C GLY A 216 -6.17 7.19 -15.80
N VAL A 217 -6.67 7.01 -17.02
CA VAL A 217 -5.98 7.33 -18.29
C VAL A 217 -5.40 8.74 -18.29
N MET A 218 -6.17 9.75 -17.89
CA MET A 218 -5.68 11.14 -17.87
C MET A 218 -4.57 11.38 -16.85
N GLY A 219 -4.61 10.70 -15.71
CA GLY A 219 -3.53 10.75 -14.71
C GLY A 219 -2.24 10.14 -15.25
N THR A 220 -2.35 8.99 -15.93
CA THR A 220 -1.21 8.32 -16.59
C THR A 220 -0.61 9.19 -17.69
N LEU A 221 -1.44 9.74 -18.58
CA LEU A 221 -1.00 10.65 -19.64
C LEU A 221 -0.29 11.89 -19.07
N ASN A 222 -0.83 12.50 -18.02
CA ASN A 222 -0.22 13.66 -17.38
C ASN A 222 1.10 13.31 -16.69
N ARG A 223 1.20 12.13 -16.05
CA ARG A 223 2.43 11.66 -15.40
C ARG A 223 3.55 11.39 -16.43
N ASN A 224 3.19 10.93 -17.62
CA ASN A 224 4.10 10.62 -18.70
C ASN A 224 4.30 11.78 -19.71
N ARG A 225 3.86 12.98 -19.39
CA ARG A 225 4.03 14.13 -20.28
C ARG A 225 5.51 14.31 -20.64
N GLY A 226 5.82 14.31 -21.94
CA GLY A 226 7.19 14.42 -22.45
C GLY A 226 7.93 13.09 -22.60
N SER A 227 7.32 11.94 -22.25
CA SER A 227 7.88 10.61 -22.54
C SER A 227 7.38 10.05 -23.88
N GLY A 228 8.14 9.13 -24.48
CA GLY A 228 7.75 8.44 -25.74
C GLY A 228 6.59 7.49 -25.54
N ASP A 229 6.47 6.85 -24.37
CA ASP A 229 5.37 5.93 -24.02
C ASP A 229 4.39 6.61 -23.04
N LYS A 230 3.31 7.13 -23.64
CA LYS A 230 2.33 7.96 -22.92
C LYS A 230 1.40 7.16 -21.98
N LEU A 231 1.24 5.86 -22.20
CA LEU A 231 0.33 5.00 -21.43
C LEU A 231 1.05 4.02 -20.51
N SER A 232 2.36 4.00 -20.50
CA SER A 232 3.15 3.16 -19.58
C SER A 232 2.90 3.52 -18.13
N LEU A 233 2.79 2.51 -17.27
CA LEU A 233 2.71 2.69 -15.82
C LEU A 233 4.06 2.76 -15.13
N ASN A 234 5.18 2.64 -15.86
CA ASN A 234 6.52 2.54 -15.24
C ASN A 234 6.85 3.72 -14.33
N ARG A 235 6.55 4.98 -14.74
CA ARG A 235 6.77 6.14 -13.86
C ARG A 235 5.90 6.09 -12.61
N GLN A 236 4.63 5.71 -12.75
CA GLN A 236 3.74 5.55 -11.61
C GLN A 236 4.20 4.43 -10.67
N LYS A 237 4.62 3.27 -11.20
CA LYS A 237 5.21 2.19 -10.39
C LYS A 237 6.42 2.66 -9.59
N ASN A 238 7.28 3.49 -10.19
CA ASN A 238 8.42 4.09 -9.48
C ASN A 238 7.97 5.05 -8.37
N ASP A 239 6.89 5.81 -8.58
CA ASP A 239 6.33 6.67 -7.53
C ASP A 239 5.73 5.83 -6.39
N TRP A 240 5.00 4.77 -6.72
CA TRP A 240 4.42 3.85 -5.75
C TRP A 240 5.48 3.08 -4.95
N ALA A 241 6.58 2.71 -5.55
CA ALA A 241 7.68 2.04 -4.85
C ALA A 241 8.25 2.86 -3.68
N LYS A 242 8.12 4.20 -3.71
CA LYS A 242 8.54 5.09 -2.61
C LYS A 242 7.74 4.86 -1.31
N VAL A 243 6.58 4.22 -1.39
CA VAL A 243 5.73 3.88 -0.24
C VAL A 243 6.35 2.76 0.61
N LEU A 244 7.03 1.83 -0.04
CA LEU A 244 7.51 0.60 0.58
C LEU A 244 8.43 0.81 1.79
N PRO A 245 9.42 1.72 1.78
CA PRO A 245 10.27 1.94 2.94
C PRO A 245 9.49 2.35 4.19
N VAL A 246 8.50 3.23 4.04
CA VAL A 246 7.64 3.66 5.15
C VAL A 246 6.75 2.52 5.63
N PHE A 247 6.22 1.72 4.71
CA PHE A 247 5.44 0.54 5.06
C PHE A 247 6.28 -0.50 5.82
N TRP A 248 7.46 -0.81 5.33
CA TRP A 248 8.35 -1.81 5.96
C TRP A 248 8.91 -1.35 7.31
N SER A 249 9.08 -0.05 7.54
CA SER A 249 9.51 0.51 8.82
C SER A 249 8.39 0.62 9.87
N ASP A 250 7.19 0.09 9.59
CA ASP A 250 6.11 0.02 10.57
C ASP A 250 6.57 -0.83 11.77
N PRO A 251 6.50 -0.32 13.01
CA PRO A 251 6.89 -1.05 14.20
C PRO A 251 6.22 -2.43 14.32
N LEU A 252 4.95 -2.54 13.90
CA LEU A 252 4.28 -3.83 13.87
C LEU A 252 5.00 -4.80 12.93
N LEU A 253 5.35 -4.35 11.72
CA LEU A 253 6.02 -5.18 10.72
C LEU A 253 7.46 -5.50 11.11
N LEU A 254 8.17 -4.55 11.74
CA LEU A 254 9.50 -4.80 12.29
C LEU A 254 9.47 -5.96 13.29
N ASN A 255 8.50 -5.96 14.22
CA ASN A 255 8.39 -6.96 15.27
C ASN A 255 7.79 -8.30 14.82
N THR A 256 6.87 -8.29 13.83
CA THR A 256 6.15 -9.50 13.43
C THR A 256 6.75 -10.21 12.21
N TYR A 257 7.52 -9.51 11.39
CA TYR A 257 8.13 -10.06 10.19
C TYR A 257 9.66 -9.97 10.20
N TRP A 258 10.24 -8.75 10.32
CA TRP A 258 11.68 -8.57 10.12
C TRP A 258 12.52 -9.25 11.20
N GLU A 259 12.25 -8.99 12.48
CA GLU A 259 13.03 -9.58 13.57
C GLU A 259 12.90 -11.11 13.64
N PRO A 260 11.70 -11.71 13.58
CA PRO A 260 11.55 -13.16 13.56
C PRO A 260 12.24 -13.82 12.36
N SER A 261 12.16 -13.21 11.17
CA SER A 261 12.80 -13.71 9.97
C SER A 261 14.33 -13.70 10.09
N ILE A 262 14.90 -12.60 10.54
CA ILE A 262 16.34 -12.47 10.77
C ILE A 262 16.82 -13.47 11.85
N LYS A 263 16.07 -13.63 12.93
CA LYS A 263 16.38 -14.61 13.97
C LYS A 263 16.42 -16.02 13.42
N MET A 264 15.42 -16.42 12.66
CA MET A 264 15.37 -17.73 11.99
C MET A 264 16.57 -17.93 11.04
N LEU A 265 16.88 -16.94 10.21
CA LEU A 265 18.00 -17.01 9.28
C LEU A 265 19.35 -17.14 9.99
N ARG A 266 19.56 -16.43 11.11
CA ARG A 266 20.75 -16.58 11.98
C ARG A 266 20.88 -17.98 12.56
N GLU A 267 19.76 -18.58 12.97
CA GLU A 267 19.75 -19.95 13.47
C GLU A 267 20.11 -20.96 12.39
N ILE A 268 19.70 -20.72 11.14
CA ILE A 268 20.10 -21.56 9.99
C ILE A 268 21.59 -21.40 9.71
N GLU A 269 22.11 -20.18 9.67
CA GLU A 269 23.52 -19.90 9.39
C GLU A 269 24.44 -20.50 10.49
N ALA A 270 24.05 -20.43 11.75
CA ALA A 270 24.83 -20.93 12.89
C ALA A 270 24.91 -22.46 12.99
N SER A 271 24.03 -23.20 12.34
CA SER A 271 23.93 -24.67 12.45
C SER A 271 24.24 -25.36 11.12
N GLU A 272 25.26 -26.21 11.10
CA GLU A 272 25.61 -27.03 9.93
C GLU A 272 24.47 -27.98 9.53
N GLU A 273 23.79 -28.57 10.53
CA GLU A 273 22.63 -29.43 10.29
C GLU A 273 21.50 -28.65 9.59
N LYS A 274 21.16 -27.43 10.11
CA LYS A 274 20.11 -26.60 9.51
C LYS A 274 20.51 -26.10 8.11
N ARG A 275 21.77 -25.74 7.88
CA ARG A 275 22.26 -25.36 6.54
C ARG A 275 22.16 -26.53 5.56
N SER A 276 22.60 -27.70 5.96
CA SER A 276 22.51 -28.91 5.13
C SER A 276 21.05 -29.26 4.81
N TRP A 277 20.19 -29.18 5.82
CA TRP A 277 18.76 -29.37 5.63
C TRP A 277 18.19 -28.32 4.64
N CYS A 278 18.52 -27.04 4.80
CA CYS A 278 18.02 -25.98 3.92
C CYS A 278 18.42 -26.22 2.46
N LYS A 279 19.67 -26.62 2.19
CA LYS A 279 20.14 -26.97 0.84
C LYS A 279 19.40 -28.16 0.24
N ALA A 280 19.06 -29.14 1.06
CA ALA A 280 18.34 -30.35 0.62
C ALA A 280 16.82 -30.16 0.53
N TYR A 281 16.29 -29.02 1.01
CA TYR A 281 14.86 -28.78 1.03
C TYR A 281 14.31 -28.62 -0.38
N SER A 282 13.25 -29.40 -0.67
CA SER A 282 12.45 -29.25 -1.89
C SER A 282 10.97 -29.18 -1.54
N VAL A 283 10.27 -28.24 -2.16
CA VAL A 283 8.82 -28.09 -2.00
C VAL A 283 8.06 -29.35 -2.45
N TYR A 284 8.67 -30.10 -3.37
CA TYR A 284 8.07 -31.29 -3.98
C TYR A 284 8.44 -32.63 -3.31
N ALA A 285 9.42 -32.62 -2.40
CA ALA A 285 9.83 -33.84 -1.72
C ALA A 285 9.06 -34.04 -0.40
N PRO A 286 8.49 -35.25 -0.15
CA PRO A 286 7.92 -35.56 1.15
C PRO A 286 9.03 -35.59 2.20
N GLN A 287 9.00 -34.63 3.13
CA GLN A 287 9.98 -34.54 4.21
C GLN A 287 9.28 -34.62 5.57
N THR A 288 9.91 -35.35 6.49
CA THR A 288 9.54 -35.26 7.90
C THR A 288 9.92 -33.89 8.43
N ASP A 289 8.94 -33.15 8.95
CA ASP A 289 9.17 -31.80 9.53
C ASP A 289 9.99 -31.93 10.82
N LYS A 290 11.31 -31.97 10.67
CA LYS A 290 12.22 -31.98 11.79
C LYS A 290 12.17 -30.60 12.46
N GLN A 291 11.59 -30.54 13.65
CA GLN A 291 11.58 -29.37 14.55
C GLN A 291 10.74 -28.16 14.07
N GLY A 292 9.73 -28.35 13.21
CA GLY A 292 8.92 -27.24 12.71
C GLY A 292 9.64 -26.32 11.72
N LEU A 293 10.85 -26.67 11.28
CA LEU A 293 11.69 -25.83 10.42
C LEU A 293 11.07 -25.60 9.04
N ILE A 294 10.43 -26.67 8.48
CA ILE A 294 9.71 -26.58 7.20
C ILE A 294 8.58 -25.55 7.29
N ARG A 295 7.77 -25.63 8.33
CA ARG A 295 6.66 -24.72 8.53
C ARG A 295 7.16 -23.27 8.66
N THR A 296 8.18 -23.05 9.47
CA THR A 296 8.76 -21.71 9.69
C THR A 296 9.38 -21.15 8.42
N PHE A 297 10.11 -21.98 7.65
CA PHE A 297 10.70 -21.54 6.38
C PHE A 297 9.65 -21.21 5.33
N ARG A 298 8.61 -22.03 5.18
CA ARG A 298 7.47 -21.75 4.28
C ARG A 298 6.76 -20.47 4.69
N GLN A 299 6.56 -20.25 5.99
CA GLN A 299 5.95 -19.01 6.50
C GLN A 299 6.80 -17.80 6.13
N PHE A 300 8.11 -17.87 6.35
CA PHE A 300 9.05 -16.81 5.95
C PHE A 300 8.95 -16.50 4.45
N MET A 301 8.94 -17.51 3.58
CA MET A 301 8.80 -17.34 2.14
C MET A 301 7.49 -16.62 1.79
N ASN A 302 6.38 -17.10 2.32
CA ASN A 302 5.06 -16.51 2.09
C ASN A 302 4.97 -15.07 2.59
N ASP A 303 5.48 -14.81 3.79
CA ASP A 303 5.45 -13.47 4.39
C ASP A 303 6.32 -12.49 3.62
N THR A 304 7.45 -12.93 3.07
CA THR A 304 8.32 -12.11 2.24
C THR A 304 7.61 -11.63 0.97
N TYR A 305 6.84 -12.51 0.32
CA TYR A 305 5.98 -12.12 -0.80
C TYR A 305 4.81 -11.26 -0.36
N LYS A 306 4.08 -11.67 0.68
CA LYS A 306 2.89 -10.96 1.19
C LYS A 306 3.21 -9.52 1.63
N ASN A 307 4.40 -9.27 2.18
CA ASN A 307 4.82 -7.95 2.60
C ASN A 307 5.49 -7.12 1.48
N GLY A 308 5.41 -7.58 0.23
CA GLY A 308 5.91 -6.83 -0.92
C GLY A 308 7.43 -6.66 -0.96
N VAL A 309 8.18 -7.47 -0.20
CA VAL A 309 9.65 -7.37 -0.16
C VAL A 309 10.28 -7.94 -1.44
N VAL A 310 9.61 -8.88 -2.10
CA VAL A 310 10.02 -9.39 -3.43
C VAL A 310 9.43 -8.50 -4.52
N ILE A 311 10.06 -7.38 -4.78
CA ILE A 311 9.62 -6.39 -5.77
C ILE A 311 9.66 -6.94 -7.21
N GLY A 312 8.64 -6.59 -8.03
CA GLY A 312 8.51 -7.08 -9.40
C GLY A 312 9.51 -6.47 -10.39
N ASN A 313 9.90 -5.21 -10.19
CA ASN A 313 10.79 -4.44 -11.07
C ASN A 313 12.27 -4.47 -10.63
N TYR A 314 12.68 -5.50 -9.90
CA TYR A 314 14.02 -5.61 -9.32
C TYR A 314 15.15 -5.50 -10.37
N ARG A 315 14.96 -6.07 -11.58
CA ARG A 315 15.97 -5.99 -12.67
C ARG A 315 16.20 -4.57 -13.17
N GLU A 316 15.13 -3.80 -13.37
CA GLU A 316 15.22 -2.39 -13.75
C GLU A 316 15.94 -1.60 -12.65
N MET A 317 15.61 -1.88 -11.40
CA MET A 317 16.24 -1.23 -10.25
C MET A 317 17.72 -1.60 -10.13
N MET A 318 18.10 -2.86 -10.31
CA MET A 318 19.50 -3.31 -10.34
C MET A 318 20.28 -2.58 -11.44
N ASN A 319 19.74 -2.52 -12.65
CA ASN A 319 20.38 -1.82 -13.78
C ASN A 319 20.57 -0.32 -13.48
N ARG A 320 19.55 0.33 -12.91
CA ARG A 320 19.61 1.76 -12.56
C ARG A 320 20.63 2.06 -11.47
N LEU A 321 20.85 1.12 -10.55
CA LEU A 321 21.80 1.22 -9.46
C LEU A 321 23.18 0.62 -9.82
N ASN A 322 23.38 0.16 -11.07
CA ASN A 322 24.60 -0.49 -11.56
C ASN A 322 25.06 -1.67 -10.67
N LEU A 323 24.11 -2.51 -10.23
CA LEU A 323 24.40 -3.67 -9.41
C LEU A 323 24.79 -4.85 -10.29
N ASP A 324 25.96 -5.41 -10.04
CA ASP A 324 26.51 -6.56 -10.75
C ASP A 324 25.94 -7.88 -10.24
N ASP A 325 25.45 -8.74 -11.16
CA ASP A 325 24.84 -10.04 -10.84
C ASP A 325 25.80 -10.95 -10.03
N GLN A 326 27.13 -10.91 -10.31
CA GLN A 326 28.10 -11.74 -9.58
C GLN A 326 28.28 -11.26 -8.13
N GLN A 327 28.29 -9.95 -7.91
CA GLN A 327 28.33 -9.37 -6.57
C GLN A 327 27.06 -9.70 -5.80
N VAL A 328 25.89 -9.61 -6.47
CA VAL A 328 24.59 -9.95 -5.86
C VAL A 328 24.54 -11.41 -5.43
N VAL A 329 25.01 -12.34 -6.28
CA VAL A 329 25.03 -13.78 -5.96
C VAL A 329 25.91 -14.08 -4.76
N LYS A 330 27.06 -13.42 -4.63
CA LYS A 330 27.97 -13.61 -3.49
C LYS A 330 27.46 -12.91 -2.23
N ALA A 331 26.87 -11.74 -2.37
CA ALA A 331 26.37 -10.88 -1.29
C ALA A 331 27.36 -10.79 -0.11
N GLU A 332 28.63 -10.51 -0.40
CA GLU A 332 29.67 -10.38 0.63
C GLU A 332 29.36 -9.25 1.59
N SER A 333 29.60 -9.43 2.89
CA SER A 333 29.19 -8.49 3.94
C SER A 333 29.67 -7.06 3.69
N ALA A 334 30.94 -6.87 3.34
CA ALA A 334 31.52 -5.55 3.09
C ALA A 334 30.81 -4.82 1.92
N TRP A 335 30.41 -5.54 0.89
CA TRP A 335 29.68 -4.98 -0.24
C TRP A 335 28.22 -4.71 0.11
N VAL A 336 27.55 -5.63 0.82
CA VAL A 336 26.17 -5.46 1.28
C VAL A 336 26.01 -4.23 2.16
N ASP A 337 26.99 -3.93 3.01
CA ASP A 337 27.00 -2.74 3.87
C ASP A 337 27.06 -1.42 3.08
N THR A 338 27.47 -1.43 1.82
CA THR A 338 27.46 -0.25 0.95
C THR A 338 26.10 0.00 0.28
N LEU A 339 25.21 -0.99 0.27
CA LEU A 339 23.94 -0.91 -0.44
C LEU A 339 22.99 0.12 0.20
N SER A 340 22.30 0.87 -0.66
CA SER A 340 21.10 1.62 -0.27
C SER A 340 19.95 0.66 0.07
N LEU A 341 18.89 1.15 0.70
CA LEU A 341 17.72 0.35 0.99
C LEU A 341 17.14 -0.30 -0.28
N TYR A 342 16.96 0.47 -1.34
CA TYR A 342 16.45 -0.04 -2.62
C TYR A 342 17.42 -1.03 -3.28
N GLY A 343 18.72 -0.81 -3.15
CA GLY A 343 19.74 -1.74 -3.64
C GLY A 343 19.66 -3.09 -2.92
N ALA A 344 19.59 -3.08 -1.60
CA ALA A 344 19.49 -4.29 -0.79
C ALA A 344 18.19 -5.06 -1.09
N VAL A 345 17.06 -4.36 -1.24
CA VAL A 345 15.77 -4.98 -1.60
C VAL A 345 15.79 -5.56 -3.02
N ALA A 346 16.39 -4.87 -3.99
CA ALA A 346 16.53 -5.39 -5.35
C ALA A 346 17.38 -6.68 -5.38
N CYS A 347 18.48 -6.70 -4.62
CA CYS A 347 19.32 -7.90 -4.46
C CYS A 347 18.54 -9.05 -3.79
N LEU A 348 17.79 -8.76 -2.74
CA LEU A 348 16.95 -9.77 -2.07
C LEU A 348 15.90 -10.33 -3.03
N ALA A 349 15.19 -9.46 -3.76
CA ALA A 349 14.22 -9.89 -4.77
C ALA A 349 14.85 -10.71 -5.90
N TYR A 350 16.11 -10.42 -6.29
CA TYR A 350 16.87 -11.22 -7.23
C TYR A 350 17.02 -12.67 -6.77
N HIS A 351 17.41 -12.90 -5.50
CA HIS A 351 17.55 -14.25 -4.96
C HIS A 351 16.21 -15.02 -4.96
N PHE A 352 15.12 -14.35 -4.57
CA PHE A 352 13.79 -14.97 -4.54
C PHE A 352 13.23 -15.24 -5.94
N ARG A 353 13.38 -14.31 -6.89
CA ARG A 353 12.82 -14.41 -8.24
C ARG A 353 13.58 -15.39 -9.13
N ARG A 354 14.90 -15.49 -8.96
CA ARG A 354 15.72 -16.43 -9.71
C ARG A 354 15.36 -17.86 -9.39
N ASP A 355 14.93 -18.13 -8.19
CA ASP A 355 14.47 -19.44 -7.74
C ASP A 355 13.25 -19.94 -8.51
N HIS A 356 12.36 -19.05 -8.92
CA HIS A 356 11.15 -19.40 -9.70
C HIS A 356 11.46 -20.06 -11.04
N PHE A 357 12.67 -19.89 -11.58
CA PHE A 357 13.13 -20.50 -12.83
C PHE A 357 14.01 -21.73 -12.63
N CYS A 358 14.36 -22.10 -11.40
CA CYS A 358 15.38 -23.11 -11.10
C CYS A 358 14.90 -24.18 -10.09
N GLU A 359 13.61 -24.52 -10.07
CA GLU A 359 13.01 -25.58 -9.26
C GLU A 359 13.29 -25.47 -7.73
N GLY A 360 13.46 -24.29 -7.19
CA GLY A 360 13.52 -24.06 -5.75
C GLY A 360 14.90 -24.23 -5.10
N SER A 361 15.98 -24.44 -5.88
CA SER A 361 17.30 -24.72 -5.30
C SER A 361 18.13 -23.47 -4.97
N LEU A 362 17.93 -22.37 -5.70
CA LEU A 362 18.81 -21.20 -5.57
C LEU A 362 18.55 -20.36 -4.33
N ILE A 363 17.29 -20.21 -3.92
CA ILE A 363 16.97 -19.50 -2.68
C ILE A 363 17.47 -20.27 -1.47
N ASN A 364 17.37 -21.59 -1.50
CA ASN A 364 17.85 -22.48 -0.44
C ASN A 364 19.37 -22.35 -0.24
N ASP A 365 20.11 -22.34 -1.35
CA ASP A 365 21.57 -22.10 -1.32
C ASP A 365 21.88 -20.71 -0.79
N SER A 366 21.16 -19.69 -1.23
CA SER A 366 21.34 -18.29 -0.79
C SER A 366 21.05 -18.11 0.69
N VAL A 367 20.05 -18.83 1.24
CA VAL A 367 19.76 -18.86 2.67
C VAL A 367 20.87 -19.62 3.42
N ALA A 368 21.22 -20.82 2.98
CA ALA A 368 22.23 -21.65 3.63
C ALA A 368 23.64 -21.02 3.63
N ASN A 369 23.96 -20.18 2.63
CA ASN A 369 25.22 -19.45 2.52
C ASN A 369 25.17 -18.04 3.18
N GLY A 370 24.10 -17.71 3.88
CA GLY A 370 23.93 -16.45 4.61
C GLY A 370 23.70 -15.20 3.72
N CYS A 371 23.57 -15.33 2.38
CA CYS A 371 23.34 -14.20 1.48
C CYS A 371 22.03 -13.49 1.81
N VAL A 372 20.96 -14.24 1.99
CA VAL A 372 19.64 -13.70 2.35
C VAL A 372 19.67 -13.05 3.73
N LEU A 373 20.36 -13.66 4.72
CA LEU A 373 20.50 -13.08 6.06
C LEU A 373 21.18 -11.71 6.00
N ARG A 374 22.33 -11.60 5.34
CA ARG A 374 23.06 -10.32 5.24
C ARG A 374 22.22 -9.22 4.60
N LEU A 375 21.48 -9.54 3.53
CA LEU A 375 20.58 -8.58 2.88
C LEU A 375 19.42 -8.16 3.79
N MET A 376 18.79 -9.11 4.49
CA MET A 376 17.71 -8.84 5.45
C MET A 376 18.20 -7.97 6.62
N GLU A 377 19.37 -8.24 7.17
CA GLU A 377 19.98 -7.43 8.23
C GLU A 377 20.30 -6.01 7.75
N ARG A 378 20.82 -5.87 6.53
CA ARG A 378 21.09 -4.55 5.94
C ARG A 378 19.80 -3.76 5.76
N ILE A 379 18.75 -4.37 5.21
CA ILE A 379 17.45 -3.74 5.04
C ILE A 379 16.91 -3.31 6.40
N TYR A 380 16.86 -4.22 7.38
CA TYR A 380 16.39 -3.94 8.74
C TYR A 380 17.13 -2.76 9.39
N LYS A 381 18.47 -2.76 9.34
CA LYS A 381 19.29 -1.67 9.85
C LYS A 381 18.94 -0.32 9.25
N LEU A 382 18.67 -0.29 7.95
CA LEU A 382 18.28 0.93 7.24
C LEU A 382 16.84 1.36 7.59
N LEU A 383 15.92 0.41 7.78
CA LEU A 383 14.53 0.70 8.17
C LEU A 383 14.43 1.26 9.59
N VAL A 384 15.17 0.69 10.55
CA VAL A 384 15.19 1.17 11.94
C VAL A 384 15.82 2.56 12.06
N ALA A 385 16.74 2.92 11.15
CA ALA A 385 17.36 4.24 11.12
C ALA A 385 16.48 5.31 10.41
N MET A 386 15.33 4.93 9.87
CA MET A 386 14.37 5.89 9.29
C MET A 386 13.68 6.68 10.41
N PRO A 387 13.48 8.00 10.22
CA PRO A 387 12.82 8.86 11.20
C PRO A 387 11.34 8.51 11.40
#